data_946cbf14bc01d42b14bd4fa3c348ab58
#
_entry.id   946cbf14bc01d42b14bd4fa3c348ab58
#
_cell.length_a   1.000
_cell.length_b   1.000
_cell.length_c   1.000
_cell.angle_alpha   90.00
_cell.angle_beta   90.00
_cell.angle_gamma   90.00
#
_symmetry.space_group_name_H-M   'P 1'
#
loop_
_entity.id
_entity.type
_entity.pdbx_description
1 polymer ?
#
loop_
_entity_poly.entity_id
_entity_poly.type
_entity_poly.pdbx_seq_one_letter_code
_entity_poly.pdbx_strand_id
1 'polypeptide(L)'
;MKKYPVNKLIVLLAAGLVLRAFFYYHPPVNTLKVGDAAPAFAITLTDGKTLKSEDLKGKPLVLFLYANWCPCSHNSAPLVQKAYTEYREADVKFLSVGIQDGESDLKDFAQRHQFSFYTGMDTAGKVSDVFGVVTTPTTIVVDKDWKISGLIVGQVKTMQAIEEKISEAVHDRV
;
A
#
# COMPACT_ATOMS: atom_id res chain seq x y z
N MET A 1 -13.14 55.41 15.06
CA MET A 1 -12.94 54.12 14.37
C MET A 1 -14.35 53.54 14.07
N LYS A 2 -14.83 53.53 12.82
CA LYS A 2 -16.13 52.98 12.41
C LYS A 2 -16.01 51.44 12.42
N LYS A 3 -16.76 50.77 13.35
CA LYS A 3 -16.95 49.32 13.29
C LYS A 3 -17.92 48.99 12.17
N TYR A 4 -17.47 48.33 11.11
CA TYR A 4 -18.34 47.80 10.06
C TYR A 4 -19.05 46.55 10.64
N PRO A 5 -20.41 46.49 10.60
CA PRO A 5 -21.13 45.31 11.03
C PRO A 5 -20.83 44.18 10.04
N VAL A 6 -20.11 43.17 10.46
CA VAL A 6 -19.89 41.96 9.66
C VAL A 6 -21.25 41.29 9.45
N ASN A 7 -21.72 41.23 8.19
CA ASN A 7 -22.99 40.64 7.85
C ASN A 7 -22.93 39.13 8.16
N LYS A 8 -23.82 38.63 9.01
CA LYS A 8 -23.90 37.22 9.41
C LYS A 8 -23.92 36.26 8.19
N LEU A 9 -24.49 36.73 7.08
CA LEU A 9 -24.52 35.98 5.82
C LEU A 9 -23.12 35.76 5.23
N ILE A 10 -22.25 36.78 5.30
CA ILE A 10 -20.86 36.70 4.82
C ILE A 10 -20.05 35.70 5.67
N VAL A 11 -20.27 35.68 6.98
CA VAL A 11 -19.60 34.73 7.89
C VAL A 11 -20.04 33.30 7.60
N LEU A 12 -21.33 33.07 7.36
CA LEU A 12 -21.86 31.74 7.02
C LEU A 12 -21.36 31.24 5.66
N LEU A 13 -21.29 32.13 4.65
CA LEU A 13 -20.72 31.78 3.35
C LEU A 13 -19.21 31.46 3.43
N ALA A 14 -18.46 32.25 4.19
CA ALA A 14 -17.03 31.98 4.42
C ALA A 14 -16.81 30.66 5.17
N ALA A 15 -17.62 30.36 6.19
CA ALA A 15 -17.56 29.11 6.93
C ALA A 15 -17.91 27.91 6.01
N GLY A 16 -18.91 28.05 5.16
CA GLY A 16 -19.28 27.02 4.18
C GLY A 16 -18.18 26.75 3.14
N LEU A 17 -17.50 27.80 2.67
CA LEU A 17 -16.35 27.68 1.77
C LEU A 17 -15.15 26.99 2.45
N VAL A 18 -14.87 27.34 3.70
CA VAL A 18 -13.77 26.71 4.48
C VAL A 18 -14.09 25.23 4.74
N LEU A 19 -15.34 24.90 5.13
CA LEU A 19 -15.76 23.50 5.30
C LEU A 19 -15.67 22.71 3.99
N ARG A 20 -16.13 23.30 2.87
CA ARG A 20 -16.04 22.67 1.56
C ARG A 20 -14.58 22.45 1.13
N ALA A 21 -13.70 23.42 1.37
CA ALA A 21 -12.28 23.30 1.11
C ALA A 21 -11.65 22.21 2.00
N PHE A 22 -12.02 22.14 3.29
CA PHE A 22 -11.54 21.11 4.21
C PHE A 22 -11.91 19.71 3.73
N PHE A 23 -13.17 19.44 3.35
CA PHE A 23 -13.60 18.16 2.81
C PHE A 23 -12.99 17.86 1.43
N TYR A 24 -12.69 18.88 0.64
CA TYR A 24 -12.03 18.70 -0.66
C TYR A 24 -10.56 18.35 -0.52
N TYR A 25 -9.86 18.93 0.48
CA TYR A 25 -8.44 18.67 0.74
C TYR A 25 -8.17 17.46 1.63
N HIS A 26 -9.19 16.96 2.33
CA HIS A 26 -9.10 15.75 3.17
C HIS A 26 -10.19 14.76 2.75
N PRO A 27 -10.07 14.14 1.57
CA PRO A 27 -11.01 13.09 1.19
C PRO A 27 -10.95 11.98 2.24
N PRO A 28 -12.09 11.34 2.56
CA PRO A 28 -12.09 10.21 3.47
C PRO A 28 -11.13 9.14 2.94
N VAL A 29 -10.24 8.65 3.81
CA VAL A 29 -9.33 7.55 3.46
C VAL A 29 -10.20 6.34 3.14
N ASN A 30 -10.22 5.94 1.86
CA ASN A 30 -11.00 4.80 1.41
C ASN A 30 -10.22 3.54 1.77
N THR A 31 -10.50 2.96 2.94
CA THR A 31 -9.88 1.71 3.36
C THR A 31 -10.42 0.55 2.53
N LEU A 32 -9.57 -0.01 1.67
CA LEU A 32 -9.91 -1.17 0.85
C LEU A 32 -10.23 -2.39 1.72
N LYS A 33 -11.14 -3.22 1.22
CA LYS A 33 -11.58 -4.46 1.85
C LYS A 33 -11.36 -5.64 0.91
N VAL A 34 -11.33 -6.83 1.49
CA VAL A 34 -11.36 -8.07 0.70
C VAL A 34 -12.61 -8.09 -0.18
N GLY A 35 -12.40 -8.36 -1.47
CA GLY A 35 -13.42 -8.33 -2.53
C GLY A 35 -13.43 -7.04 -3.37
N ASP A 36 -12.84 -5.95 -2.89
CA ASP A 36 -12.73 -4.72 -3.67
C ASP A 36 -11.77 -4.89 -4.85
N ALA A 37 -12.01 -4.16 -5.94
CA ALA A 37 -11.06 -4.08 -7.04
C ALA A 37 -9.76 -3.41 -6.56
N ALA A 38 -8.62 -4.02 -6.89
CA ALA A 38 -7.33 -3.42 -6.59
C ALA A 38 -7.12 -2.17 -7.46
N PRO A 39 -6.73 -1.03 -6.87
CA PRO A 39 -6.51 0.20 -7.62
C PRO A 39 -5.33 0.07 -8.57
N ALA A 40 -5.37 0.86 -9.65
CA ALA A 40 -4.23 1.01 -10.55
C ALA A 40 -3.15 1.85 -9.87
N PHE A 41 -1.88 1.48 -10.08
CA PHE A 41 -0.73 2.23 -9.58
C PHE A 41 0.46 2.18 -10.56
N ALA A 42 1.40 3.08 -10.37
CA ALA A 42 2.71 3.04 -10.98
C ALA A 42 3.76 3.41 -9.93
N ILE A 43 4.86 2.67 -9.89
CA ILE A 43 5.90 2.83 -8.89
C ILE A 43 7.28 2.80 -9.54
N THR A 44 8.20 3.63 -9.05
CA THR A 44 9.62 3.58 -9.43
C THR A 44 10.33 2.54 -8.58
N LEU A 45 10.95 1.56 -9.23
CA LEU A 45 11.73 0.52 -8.60
C LEU A 45 13.13 1.01 -8.23
N THR A 46 13.82 0.28 -7.36
CA THR A 46 15.21 0.57 -6.94
C THR A 46 16.24 0.46 -8.07
N ASP A 47 15.88 -0.16 -9.22
CA ASP A 47 16.69 -0.19 -10.45
C ASP A 47 16.41 1.00 -11.40
N GLY A 48 15.54 1.92 -10.98
CA GLY A 48 15.14 3.12 -11.75
C GLY A 48 14.03 2.89 -12.77
N LYS A 49 13.57 1.64 -12.96
CA LYS A 49 12.45 1.35 -13.87
C LYS A 49 11.12 1.68 -13.24
N THR A 50 10.13 1.96 -14.06
CA THR A 50 8.74 2.12 -13.63
C THR A 50 8.00 0.80 -13.83
N LEU A 51 7.42 0.28 -12.75
CA LEU A 51 6.50 -0.86 -12.76
C LEU A 51 5.07 -0.32 -12.71
N LYS A 52 4.22 -0.75 -13.62
CA LYS A 52 2.80 -0.41 -13.64
C LYS A 52 1.98 -1.61 -13.23
N SER A 53 0.87 -1.36 -12.55
CA SER A 53 -0.08 -2.40 -12.15
C SER A 53 -0.60 -3.24 -13.32
N GLU A 54 -0.70 -2.62 -14.51
CA GLU A 54 -1.11 -3.29 -15.74
C GLU A 54 -0.17 -4.42 -16.15
N ASP A 55 1.13 -4.28 -15.86
CA ASP A 55 2.18 -5.27 -16.18
C ASP A 55 2.07 -6.53 -15.29
N LEU A 56 1.29 -6.45 -14.21
CA LEU A 56 1.11 -7.51 -13.21
C LEU A 56 -0.26 -8.22 -13.32
N LYS A 57 -1.21 -7.67 -14.07
CA LYS A 57 -2.56 -8.25 -14.21
C LYS A 57 -2.53 -9.67 -14.74
N GLY A 58 -3.51 -10.47 -14.28
CA GLY A 58 -3.61 -11.90 -14.61
C GLY A 58 -2.75 -12.80 -13.74
N LYS A 59 -2.01 -12.23 -12.76
CA LYS A 59 -1.18 -12.95 -11.81
C LYS A 59 -1.48 -12.47 -10.40
N PRO A 60 -1.48 -13.37 -9.40
CA PRO A 60 -1.58 -12.95 -8.01
C PRO A 60 -0.40 -12.04 -7.63
N LEU A 61 -0.68 -11.03 -6.80
CA LEU A 61 0.33 -10.09 -6.32
C LEU A 61 0.30 -10.01 -4.79
N VAL A 62 1.45 -10.13 -4.17
CA VAL A 62 1.69 -9.79 -2.76
C VAL A 62 2.35 -8.42 -2.71
N LEU A 63 1.65 -7.45 -2.14
CA LEU A 63 2.11 -6.08 -1.97
C LEU A 63 2.44 -5.86 -0.49
N PHE A 64 3.72 -5.67 -0.17
CA PHE A 64 4.22 -5.44 1.19
C PHE A 64 4.61 -3.98 1.36
N LEU A 65 3.73 -3.19 2.01
CA LEU A 65 3.98 -1.78 2.30
C LEU A 65 4.63 -1.66 3.68
N TYR A 66 5.82 -1.06 3.72
CA TYR A 66 6.65 -1.03 4.93
C TYR A 66 7.30 0.33 5.13
N ALA A 67 7.86 0.54 6.33
CA ALA A 67 8.73 1.67 6.62
C ALA A 67 10.02 1.14 7.27
N ASN A 68 11.19 1.61 6.81
CA ASN A 68 12.49 1.15 7.31
C ASN A 68 12.70 1.45 8.81
N TRP A 69 12.12 2.52 9.30
CA TRP A 69 12.18 2.89 10.73
C TRP A 69 11.27 2.04 11.63
N CYS A 70 10.36 1.22 11.07
CA CYS A 70 9.38 0.45 11.83
C CYS A 70 9.92 -0.95 12.20
N PRO A 71 10.11 -1.29 13.49
CA PRO A 71 10.55 -2.63 13.91
C PRO A 71 9.64 -3.75 13.44
N CYS A 72 8.31 -3.50 13.37
CA CYS A 72 7.34 -4.47 12.89
C CYS A 72 7.54 -4.83 11.42
N SER A 73 8.04 -3.87 10.60
CA SER A 73 8.43 -4.10 9.21
C SER A 73 9.60 -5.07 9.13
N HIS A 74 10.64 -4.85 9.95
CA HIS A 74 11.80 -5.73 10.01
C HIS A 74 11.45 -7.14 10.48
N ASN A 75 10.52 -7.28 11.43
CA ASN A 75 10.04 -8.59 11.89
C ASN A 75 9.21 -9.33 10.83
N SER A 76 8.50 -8.60 9.97
CA SER A 76 7.67 -9.18 8.90
C SER A 76 8.48 -9.60 7.67
N ALA A 77 9.52 -8.84 7.35
CA ALA A 77 10.28 -8.99 6.10
C ALA A 77 10.84 -10.40 5.85
N PRO A 78 11.40 -11.12 6.84
CA PRO A 78 11.88 -12.49 6.62
C PRO A 78 10.75 -13.46 6.22
N LEU A 79 9.54 -13.27 6.77
CA LEU A 79 8.36 -14.09 6.43
C LEU A 79 7.86 -13.79 5.01
N VAL A 80 7.90 -12.51 4.59
CA VAL A 80 7.56 -12.11 3.22
C VAL A 80 8.58 -12.67 2.23
N GLN A 81 9.88 -12.62 2.53
CA GLN A 81 10.92 -13.21 1.68
C GLN A 81 10.77 -14.72 1.59
N LYS A 82 10.46 -15.40 2.70
CA LYS A 82 10.19 -16.82 2.70
C LYS A 82 8.98 -17.17 1.84
N ALA A 83 7.87 -16.44 1.97
CA ALA A 83 6.70 -16.61 1.13
C ALA A 83 7.03 -16.43 -0.36
N TYR A 84 7.83 -15.41 -0.71
CA TYR A 84 8.31 -15.27 -2.09
C TYR A 84 9.05 -16.53 -2.58
N THR A 85 9.96 -17.06 -1.79
CA THR A 85 10.73 -18.25 -2.17
C THR A 85 9.83 -19.46 -2.43
N GLU A 86 8.76 -19.62 -1.67
CA GLU A 86 7.82 -20.74 -1.77
C GLU A 86 6.84 -20.58 -2.95
N TYR A 87 6.41 -19.35 -3.24
CA TYR A 87 5.35 -19.09 -4.23
C TYR A 87 5.81 -18.53 -5.57
N ARG A 88 7.09 -18.22 -5.76
CA ARG A 88 7.62 -17.69 -7.03
C ARG A 88 7.39 -18.60 -8.23
N GLU A 89 7.46 -19.93 -8.02
CA GLU A 89 7.24 -20.93 -9.07
C GLU A 89 5.74 -21.08 -9.42
N ALA A 90 4.83 -20.64 -8.55
CA ALA A 90 3.41 -20.53 -8.81
C ALA A 90 3.02 -19.22 -9.52
N ASP A 91 4.01 -18.49 -10.07
CA ASP A 91 3.87 -17.21 -10.77
C ASP A 91 3.23 -16.07 -9.94
N VAL A 92 3.27 -16.20 -8.61
CA VAL A 92 2.87 -15.11 -7.70
C VAL A 92 3.92 -14.01 -7.74
N LYS A 93 3.48 -12.78 -8.01
CA LYS A 93 4.34 -11.60 -8.02
C LYS A 93 4.45 -10.99 -6.62
N PHE A 94 5.62 -10.47 -6.30
CA PHE A 94 5.88 -9.79 -5.03
C PHE A 94 6.43 -8.40 -5.31
N LEU A 95 5.91 -7.42 -4.58
CA LEU A 95 6.37 -6.04 -4.61
C LEU A 95 6.44 -5.50 -3.18
N SER A 96 7.62 -5.09 -2.75
CA SER A 96 7.76 -4.30 -1.52
C SER A 96 7.75 -2.81 -1.85
N VAL A 97 7.07 -2.04 -1.01
CA VAL A 97 6.89 -0.60 -1.17
C VAL A 97 7.32 0.10 0.11
N GLY A 98 8.41 0.85 0.04
CA GLY A 98 8.87 1.68 1.16
C GLY A 98 8.08 2.98 1.25
N ILE A 99 7.47 3.23 2.40
CA ILE A 99 6.65 4.40 2.69
C ILE A 99 7.47 5.39 3.54
N GLN A 100 7.56 6.64 3.07
CA GLN A 100 8.32 7.70 3.77
C GLN A 100 9.81 7.38 3.97
N ASP A 101 10.35 6.51 3.13
CA ASP A 101 11.76 6.13 3.13
C ASP A 101 12.48 6.78 1.94
N GLY A 102 13.78 7.03 2.10
CA GLY A 102 14.65 7.44 1.00
C GLY A 102 15.13 6.24 0.16
N GLU A 103 15.69 6.51 -1.02
CA GLU A 103 16.19 5.44 -1.91
C GLU A 103 17.26 4.57 -1.23
N SER A 104 18.15 5.18 -0.43
CA SER A 104 19.16 4.45 0.36
C SER A 104 18.52 3.50 1.36
N ASP A 105 17.47 3.96 2.06
CA ASP A 105 16.79 3.17 3.08
C ASP A 105 16.10 1.95 2.47
N LEU A 106 15.53 2.10 1.26
CA LEU A 106 14.92 1.00 0.53
C LEU A 106 15.96 -0.06 0.14
N LYS A 107 17.10 0.38 -0.39
CA LYS A 107 18.19 -0.52 -0.79
C LYS A 107 18.74 -1.26 0.41
N ASP A 108 18.97 -0.55 1.52
CA ASP A 108 19.47 -1.14 2.76
C ASP A 108 18.49 -2.16 3.35
N PHE A 109 17.20 -1.84 3.35
CA PHE A 109 16.13 -2.74 3.82
C PHE A 109 16.07 -4.00 2.96
N ALA A 110 16.02 -3.85 1.64
CA ALA A 110 15.97 -4.97 0.71
C ALA A 110 17.22 -5.86 0.82
N GLN A 111 18.41 -5.28 0.94
CA GLN A 111 19.66 -6.00 1.11
C GLN A 111 19.70 -6.75 2.45
N ARG A 112 19.35 -6.09 3.55
CA ARG A 112 19.33 -6.67 4.91
C ARG A 112 18.41 -7.88 5.00
N HIS A 113 17.25 -7.82 4.35
CA HIS A 113 16.24 -8.88 4.35
C HIS A 113 16.34 -9.80 3.13
N GLN A 114 17.39 -9.63 2.29
CA GLN A 114 17.68 -10.47 1.14
C GLN A 114 16.51 -10.54 0.14
N PHE A 115 15.79 -9.42 -0.04
CA PHE A 115 14.70 -9.36 -1.00
C PHE A 115 15.20 -9.61 -2.42
N SER A 116 14.60 -10.60 -3.09
CA SER A 116 14.92 -10.99 -4.46
C SER A 116 13.72 -10.80 -5.41
N PHE A 117 12.83 -9.88 -5.05
CA PHE A 117 11.65 -9.48 -5.80
C PHE A 117 11.59 -7.94 -5.94
N TYR A 118 10.58 -7.43 -6.62
CA TYR A 118 10.46 -5.99 -6.88
C TYR A 118 10.42 -5.17 -5.58
N THR A 119 11.24 -4.13 -5.56
CA THR A 119 11.25 -3.14 -4.47
C THR A 119 11.12 -1.75 -5.07
N GLY A 120 10.17 -0.98 -4.57
CA GLY A 120 9.89 0.35 -5.08
C GLY A 120 9.66 1.38 -3.98
N MET A 121 9.75 2.65 -4.37
CA MET A 121 9.59 3.80 -3.48
C MET A 121 8.20 4.42 -3.65
N ASP A 122 7.46 4.56 -2.55
CA ASP A 122 6.18 5.27 -2.55
C ASP A 122 6.40 6.78 -2.53
N THR A 123 6.69 7.33 -3.69
CA THR A 123 6.92 8.78 -3.84
C THR A 123 5.62 9.54 -3.60
N ALA A 124 5.60 10.39 -2.57
CA ALA A 124 4.47 11.23 -2.19
C ALA A 124 3.16 10.46 -1.89
N GLY A 125 3.26 9.24 -1.35
CA GLY A 125 2.10 8.47 -0.89
C GLY A 125 1.21 7.91 -2.00
N LYS A 126 1.66 7.91 -3.26
CA LYS A 126 0.81 7.55 -4.40
C LYS A 126 0.28 6.11 -4.36
N VAL A 127 1.03 5.18 -3.81
CA VAL A 127 0.62 3.78 -3.68
C VAL A 127 -0.13 3.57 -2.37
N SER A 128 0.41 4.06 -1.25
CA SER A 128 -0.25 3.94 0.06
C SER A 128 -1.62 4.61 0.09
N ASP A 129 -1.77 5.79 -0.52
CA ASP A 129 -3.03 6.54 -0.56
C ASP A 129 -4.12 5.80 -1.36
N VAL A 130 -3.80 5.29 -2.58
CA VAL A 130 -4.81 4.59 -3.40
C VAL A 130 -5.23 3.26 -2.79
N PHE A 131 -4.34 2.60 -2.03
CA PHE A 131 -4.67 1.40 -1.26
C PHE A 131 -5.22 1.69 0.15
N GLY A 132 -5.35 2.96 0.54
CA GLY A 132 -5.87 3.36 1.85
C GLY A 132 -5.02 2.87 3.02
N VAL A 133 -3.71 2.75 2.83
CA VAL A 133 -2.77 2.25 3.84
C VAL A 133 -2.37 3.37 4.80
N VAL A 134 -2.82 3.25 6.04
CA VAL A 134 -2.55 4.22 7.12
C VAL A 134 -1.63 3.66 8.21
N THR A 135 -1.24 2.40 8.09
CA THR A 135 -0.41 1.69 9.08
C THR A 135 0.66 0.87 8.37
N THR A 136 1.89 0.92 8.87
CA THR A 136 3.01 0.09 8.40
C THR A 136 3.43 -0.92 9.47
N PRO A 137 3.80 -2.14 9.07
CA PRO A 137 3.62 -2.69 7.74
C PRO A 137 2.16 -3.06 7.44
N THR A 138 1.80 -3.08 6.18
CA THR A 138 0.55 -3.68 5.69
C THR A 138 0.88 -4.60 4.51
N THR A 139 0.34 -5.81 4.53
CA THR A 139 0.47 -6.76 3.42
C THR A 139 -0.89 -6.93 2.76
N ILE A 140 -0.94 -6.69 1.46
CA ILE A 140 -2.14 -6.82 0.64
C ILE A 140 -1.88 -7.93 -0.38
N VAL A 141 -2.84 -8.84 -0.52
CA VAL A 141 -2.81 -9.88 -1.54
C VAL A 141 -3.91 -9.60 -2.54
N VAL A 142 -3.52 -9.58 -3.81
CA VAL A 142 -4.41 -9.35 -4.96
C VAL A 142 -4.45 -10.65 -5.77
N ASP A 143 -5.65 -11.07 -6.18
CA ASP A 143 -5.83 -12.26 -7.01
C ASP A 143 -5.60 -11.98 -8.51
N LYS A 144 -5.69 -13.02 -9.35
CA LYS A 144 -5.53 -12.92 -10.80
C LYS A 144 -6.60 -12.03 -11.49
N ASP A 145 -7.79 -11.90 -10.88
CA ASP A 145 -8.89 -11.07 -11.37
C ASP A 145 -8.76 -9.60 -10.93
N TRP A 146 -7.62 -9.26 -10.31
CA TRP A 146 -7.27 -7.94 -9.81
C TRP A 146 -8.22 -7.45 -8.70
N LYS A 147 -8.58 -8.36 -7.78
CA LYS A 147 -9.34 -8.07 -6.56
C LYS A 147 -8.48 -8.31 -5.32
N ILE A 148 -8.75 -7.56 -4.28
CA ILE A 148 -8.13 -7.80 -2.96
C ILE A 148 -8.66 -9.13 -2.42
N SER A 149 -7.80 -10.14 -2.30
CA SER A 149 -8.13 -11.46 -1.75
C SER A 149 -7.72 -11.60 -0.28
N GLY A 150 -6.71 -10.83 0.15
CA GLY A 150 -6.21 -10.90 1.51
C GLY A 150 -5.64 -9.57 1.99
N LEU A 151 -5.72 -9.36 3.31
CA LEU A 151 -5.20 -8.17 3.98
C LEU A 151 -4.63 -8.54 5.35
N ILE A 152 -3.39 -8.12 5.63
CA ILE A 152 -2.77 -8.21 6.95
C ILE A 152 -2.32 -6.81 7.34
N VAL A 153 -3.03 -6.19 8.27
CA VAL A 153 -2.68 -4.87 8.81
C VAL A 153 -1.78 -5.03 10.03
N GLY A 154 -0.62 -4.40 10.01
CA GLY A 154 0.42 -4.58 11.01
C GLY A 154 1.36 -5.75 10.70
N GLN A 155 2.08 -6.19 11.71
CA GLN A 155 3.12 -7.20 11.58
C GLN A 155 2.59 -8.56 11.12
N VAL A 156 3.21 -9.14 10.10
CA VAL A 156 3.06 -10.57 9.77
C VAL A 156 3.70 -11.38 10.89
N LYS A 157 2.91 -12.11 11.66
CA LYS A 157 3.39 -12.81 12.86
C LYS A 157 3.82 -14.25 12.59
N THR A 158 3.21 -14.90 11.61
CA THR A 158 3.48 -16.30 11.28
C THR A 158 3.49 -16.52 9.78
N MET A 159 4.18 -17.55 9.32
CA MET A 159 4.19 -17.98 7.93
C MET A 159 2.78 -18.38 7.49
N GLN A 160 2.05 -19.12 8.33
CA GLN A 160 0.69 -19.55 8.05
C GLN A 160 -0.25 -18.37 7.72
N ALA A 161 -0.10 -17.22 8.40
CA ALA A 161 -0.97 -16.07 8.17
C ALA A 161 -0.83 -15.47 6.76
N ILE A 162 0.38 -15.47 6.20
CA ILE A 162 0.61 -14.98 4.84
C ILE A 162 0.29 -16.05 3.79
N GLU A 163 0.62 -17.31 4.06
CA GLU A 163 0.33 -18.45 3.18
C GLU A 163 -1.17 -18.63 2.95
N GLU A 164 -1.97 -18.53 4.00
CA GLU A 164 -3.44 -18.59 3.90
C GLU A 164 -3.97 -17.56 2.90
N LYS A 165 -3.49 -16.31 2.96
CA LYS A 165 -3.93 -15.25 2.05
C LYS A 165 -3.43 -15.44 0.62
N ILE A 166 -2.21 -15.97 0.44
CA ILE A 166 -1.68 -16.27 -0.89
C ILE A 166 -2.42 -17.47 -1.51
N SER A 167 -2.68 -18.51 -0.74
CA SER A 167 -3.40 -19.69 -1.24
C SER A 167 -4.83 -19.34 -1.67
N GLU A 168 -5.52 -18.44 -0.96
CA GLU A 168 -6.83 -17.90 -1.36
C GLU A 168 -6.78 -17.15 -2.70
N ALA A 169 -5.65 -16.51 -3.04
CA ALA A 169 -5.45 -15.78 -4.29
C ALA A 169 -5.08 -16.67 -5.48
N VAL A 170 -4.38 -17.78 -5.21
CA VAL A 170 -3.91 -18.74 -6.24
C VAL A 170 -5.01 -19.72 -6.62
N HIS A 171 -5.78 -20.21 -5.64
CA HIS A 171 -6.88 -21.13 -5.88
C HIS A 171 -8.16 -20.32 -6.05
N ASP A 172 -8.81 -20.43 -7.21
CA ASP A 172 -10.12 -19.85 -7.42
C ASP A 172 -11.05 -20.27 -6.28
N ARG A 173 -11.72 -19.30 -5.64
CA ARG A 173 -12.83 -19.64 -4.77
C ARG A 173 -13.92 -20.26 -5.64
N VAL A 174 -14.03 -21.58 -5.57
CA VAL A 174 -15.15 -22.33 -6.16
C VAL A 174 -16.45 -21.95 -5.45
#